data_86e8f865ef836404af61b445921aae74
#
_entry.id   86e8f865ef836404af61b445921aae74
#
_cell.length_a   1.000
_cell.length_b   1.000
_cell.length_c   1.000
_cell.angle_alpha   90.00
_cell.angle_beta   90.00
_cell.angle_gamma   90.00
#
_symmetry.space_group_name_H-M   'P 1'
#
loop_
_entity.id
_entity.type
_entity.pdbx_description
1 polymer ?
#
loop_
_entity_poly.entity_id
_entity_poly.type
_entity_poly.pdbx_seq_one_letter_code
_entity_poly.pdbx_strand_id
1 'polypeptide(L)'
;MARELWLIRHGESTGNVGAVSKDASSAPLTEAGWQQAREVAARFERAPELIVVSPYLRARQTGAPTAERFAATPIETWPVQEFTYLSPVRCANTTMEQRRPLVEAYWRIADPERVDGPGAESFARMLERVRATARRIEALGLDRIAIFTHGHIMQTWRMLAARPDASDRTDMKRYFTAFLGRPIENGEWMSADAYARVARS
;
A
#
# COMPACT_ATOMS: atom_id res chain seq x y z
N MET A 1 13.75 23.34 -4.24
CA MET A 1 12.57 22.91 -5.02
C MET A 1 11.64 22.16 -4.08
N ALA A 2 10.34 22.08 -4.37
CA ALA A 2 9.43 21.26 -3.57
C ALA A 2 9.78 19.77 -3.75
N ARG A 3 9.68 18.97 -2.68
CA ARG A 3 9.88 17.53 -2.75
C ARG A 3 8.74 16.86 -3.52
N GLU A 4 9.07 15.84 -4.30
CA GLU A 4 8.13 15.06 -5.11
C GLU A 4 8.13 13.60 -4.60
N LEU A 5 7.41 13.38 -3.51
CA LEU A 5 7.29 12.08 -2.89
C LEU A 5 5.92 11.48 -3.22
N TRP A 6 5.91 10.35 -3.92
CA TRP A 6 4.69 9.76 -4.43
C TRP A 6 4.44 8.35 -3.90
N LEU A 7 3.26 8.13 -3.37
CA LEU A 7 2.71 6.79 -3.12
C LEU A 7 1.80 6.44 -4.31
N ILE A 8 2.00 5.29 -4.91
CA ILE A 8 1.32 4.86 -6.12
C ILE A 8 0.70 3.49 -5.84
N ARG A 9 -0.63 3.38 -5.94
CA ARG A 9 -1.28 2.08 -5.84
C ARG A 9 -0.95 1.24 -7.06
N HIS A 10 -0.69 -0.06 -6.86
CA HIS A 10 -0.51 -0.98 -7.98
C HIS A 10 -1.68 -0.96 -8.95
N GLY A 11 -1.42 -1.27 -10.21
CA GLY A 11 -2.43 -1.46 -11.26
C GLY A 11 -3.37 -2.61 -10.95
N GLU A 12 -4.47 -2.74 -11.69
CA GLU A 12 -5.41 -3.84 -11.53
C GLU A 12 -4.70 -5.18 -11.62
N SER A 13 -5.02 -6.10 -10.69
CA SER A 13 -4.43 -7.43 -10.61
C SER A 13 -5.50 -8.51 -10.64
N THR A 14 -5.11 -9.74 -10.92
CA THR A 14 -6.02 -10.90 -10.86
C THR A 14 -6.72 -11.03 -9.51
N GLY A 15 -6.10 -10.59 -8.42
CA GLY A 15 -6.71 -10.53 -7.10
C GLY A 15 -7.83 -9.48 -6.98
N ASN A 16 -7.78 -8.38 -7.75
CA ASN A 16 -8.84 -7.35 -7.76
C ASN A 16 -10.09 -7.83 -8.51
N VAL A 17 -9.93 -8.61 -9.55
CA VAL A 17 -11.05 -9.12 -10.38
C VAL A 17 -11.64 -10.44 -9.85
N GLY A 18 -11.32 -10.80 -8.60
CA GLY A 18 -11.97 -11.92 -7.91
C GLY A 18 -11.41 -13.30 -8.24
N ALA A 19 -10.28 -13.39 -8.94
CA ALA A 19 -9.64 -14.67 -9.17
C ALA A 19 -9.26 -15.35 -7.84
N VAL A 20 -9.49 -16.66 -7.78
CA VAL A 20 -9.02 -17.47 -6.64
C VAL A 20 -7.50 -17.36 -6.54
N SER A 21 -7.00 -16.85 -5.44
CA SER A 21 -5.55 -16.71 -5.22
C SER A 21 -5.08 -17.75 -4.20
N LYS A 22 -4.03 -18.48 -4.57
CA LYS A 22 -3.31 -19.34 -3.61
C LYS A 22 -2.50 -18.50 -2.63
N ASP A 23 -1.99 -17.38 -3.10
CA ASP A 23 -1.18 -16.44 -2.33
C ASP A 23 -1.41 -15.02 -2.84
N ALA A 24 -1.80 -14.12 -1.93
CA ALA A 24 -2.07 -12.71 -2.27
C ALA A 24 -0.82 -11.95 -2.74
N SER A 25 0.39 -12.42 -2.38
CA SER A 25 1.66 -11.77 -2.77
C SER A 25 2.02 -12.01 -4.23
N SER A 26 1.55 -13.11 -4.83
CA SER A 26 1.90 -13.58 -6.17
C SER A 26 0.89 -13.20 -7.27
N ALA A 27 -0.22 -12.52 -6.92
CA ALA A 27 -1.22 -12.09 -7.89
C ALA A 27 -0.62 -11.11 -8.92
N PRO A 28 -0.57 -11.45 -10.23
CA PRO A 28 -0.03 -10.59 -11.27
C PRO A 28 -1.01 -9.50 -11.68
N LEU A 29 -0.51 -8.49 -12.40
CA LEU A 29 -1.36 -7.51 -13.10
C LEU A 29 -2.19 -8.19 -14.19
N THR A 30 -3.39 -7.63 -14.43
CA THR A 30 -4.17 -7.88 -15.65
C THR A 30 -3.61 -7.06 -16.82
N GLU A 31 -4.13 -7.24 -18.03
CA GLU A 31 -3.75 -6.37 -19.15
C GLU A 31 -4.13 -4.90 -18.88
N ALA A 32 -5.28 -4.64 -18.27
CA ALA A 32 -5.67 -3.31 -17.83
C ALA A 32 -4.68 -2.76 -16.78
N GLY A 33 -4.22 -3.61 -15.85
CA GLY A 33 -3.20 -3.22 -14.87
C GLY A 33 -1.85 -2.87 -15.51
N TRP A 34 -1.44 -3.57 -16.54
CA TRP A 34 -0.23 -3.23 -17.31
C TRP A 34 -0.38 -1.91 -18.07
N GLN A 35 -1.56 -1.64 -18.62
CA GLN A 35 -1.85 -0.34 -19.24
C GLN A 35 -1.76 0.80 -18.21
N GLN A 36 -2.37 0.63 -17.02
CA GLN A 36 -2.27 1.58 -15.92
C GLN A 36 -0.81 1.79 -15.48
N ALA A 37 0.01 0.73 -15.44
CA ALA A 37 1.44 0.84 -15.11
C ALA A 37 2.21 1.70 -16.12
N ARG A 38 1.93 1.55 -17.42
CA ARG A 38 2.51 2.39 -18.48
C ARG A 38 2.08 3.86 -18.36
N GLU A 39 0.80 4.09 -18.07
CA GLU A 39 0.26 5.44 -17.84
C GLU A 39 0.90 6.11 -16.62
N VAL A 40 1.09 5.35 -15.54
CA VAL A 40 1.85 5.81 -14.36
C VAL A 40 3.26 6.23 -14.76
N ALA A 41 3.99 5.40 -15.49
CA ALA A 41 5.34 5.72 -15.94
C ALA A 41 5.40 6.98 -16.82
N ALA A 42 4.39 7.19 -17.67
CA ALA A 42 4.31 8.36 -18.55
C ALA A 42 4.09 9.68 -17.81
N ARG A 43 3.51 9.66 -16.62
CA ARG A 43 3.24 10.88 -15.81
C ARG A 43 4.47 11.50 -15.18
N PHE A 44 5.57 10.78 -15.02
CA PHE A 44 6.78 11.34 -14.44
C PHE A 44 7.44 12.32 -15.43
N GLU A 45 7.50 13.60 -15.08
CA GLU A 45 8.21 14.60 -15.86
C GLU A 45 9.73 14.52 -15.66
N ARG A 46 10.16 14.08 -14.49
CA ARG A 46 11.57 13.95 -14.10
C ARG A 46 11.82 12.57 -13.49
N ALA A 47 13.06 12.08 -13.61
CA ALA A 47 13.46 10.83 -13.01
C ALA A 47 13.32 10.89 -11.47
N PRO A 48 12.70 9.90 -10.82
CA PRO A 48 12.85 9.71 -9.38
C PRO A 48 14.34 9.50 -9.03
N GLU A 49 14.74 9.90 -7.84
CA GLU A 49 16.08 9.59 -7.30
C GLU A 49 16.12 8.19 -6.70
N LEU A 50 14.94 7.67 -6.33
CA LEU A 50 14.74 6.32 -5.84
C LEU A 50 13.36 5.80 -6.27
N ILE A 51 13.33 4.57 -6.77
CA ILE A 51 12.11 3.80 -6.98
C ILE A 51 12.02 2.75 -5.87
N VAL A 52 10.94 2.80 -5.11
CA VAL A 52 10.63 1.83 -4.06
C VAL A 52 9.47 0.95 -4.53
N VAL A 53 9.60 -0.36 -4.37
CA VAL A 53 8.53 -1.30 -4.70
C VAL A 53 8.18 -2.16 -3.49
N SER A 54 6.90 -2.46 -3.31
CA SER A 54 6.44 -3.51 -2.40
C SER A 54 6.99 -4.87 -2.85
N PRO A 55 7.21 -5.83 -1.93
CA PRO A 55 7.60 -7.20 -2.30
C PRO A 55 6.54 -7.94 -3.11
N TYR A 56 5.29 -7.47 -3.15
CA TYR A 56 4.20 -8.13 -3.88
C TYR A 56 4.33 -7.94 -5.41
N LEU A 57 4.09 -9.02 -6.16
CA LEU A 57 4.31 -9.07 -7.61
C LEU A 57 3.64 -7.92 -8.36
N ARG A 58 2.35 -7.66 -8.12
CA ARG A 58 1.59 -6.59 -8.77
C ARG A 58 2.18 -5.19 -8.60
N ALA A 59 2.76 -4.90 -7.43
CA ALA A 59 3.40 -3.61 -7.20
C ALA A 59 4.76 -3.51 -7.92
N ARG A 60 5.54 -4.59 -7.93
CA ARG A 60 6.78 -4.66 -8.73
C ARG A 60 6.49 -4.52 -10.22
N GLN A 61 5.47 -5.20 -10.73
CA GLN A 61 5.05 -5.08 -12.12
C GLN A 61 4.56 -3.66 -12.46
N THR A 62 3.87 -2.98 -11.53
CA THR A 62 3.45 -1.60 -11.74
C THR A 62 4.64 -0.63 -11.81
N GLY A 63 5.68 -0.89 -11.02
CA GLY A 63 6.91 -0.09 -11.03
C GLY A 63 7.83 -0.37 -12.23
N ALA A 64 7.69 -1.52 -12.90
CA ALA A 64 8.59 -1.95 -13.95
C ALA A 64 8.70 -0.95 -15.13
N PRO A 65 7.59 -0.43 -15.73
CA PRO A 65 7.71 0.55 -16.81
C PRO A 65 8.39 1.85 -16.38
N THR A 66 8.23 2.26 -15.13
CA THR A 66 8.93 3.44 -14.59
C THR A 66 10.44 3.15 -14.46
N ALA A 67 10.80 1.97 -13.99
CA ALA A 67 12.19 1.54 -13.89
C ALA A 67 12.87 1.41 -15.26
N GLU A 68 12.15 0.88 -16.25
CA GLU A 68 12.64 0.81 -17.63
C GLU A 68 12.88 2.21 -18.23
N ARG A 69 11.94 3.13 -17.99
CA ARG A 69 12.06 4.51 -18.48
C ARG A 69 13.24 5.25 -17.84
N PHE A 70 13.53 4.98 -16.59
CA PHE A 70 14.58 5.64 -15.80
C PHE A 70 15.62 4.63 -15.33
N ALA A 71 16.25 3.94 -16.26
CA ALA A 71 17.13 2.81 -16.01
C ALA A 71 18.35 3.10 -15.10
N ALA A 72 18.74 4.37 -14.94
CA ALA A 72 19.80 4.80 -14.02
C ALA A 72 19.30 5.00 -12.56
N THR A 73 17.99 5.01 -12.32
CA THR A 73 17.42 5.21 -10.99
C THR A 73 17.54 3.91 -10.17
N PRO A 74 18.08 3.94 -8.95
CA PRO A 74 18.12 2.78 -8.08
C PRO A 74 16.71 2.31 -7.71
N ILE A 75 16.56 0.98 -7.57
CA ILE A 75 15.31 0.32 -7.17
C ILE A 75 15.54 -0.42 -5.86
N GLU A 76 14.69 -0.18 -4.88
CA GLU A 76 14.70 -0.89 -3.61
C GLU A 76 13.36 -1.55 -3.31
N THR A 77 13.39 -2.72 -2.66
CA THR A 77 12.20 -3.37 -2.12
C THR A 77 12.06 -3.01 -0.64
N TRP A 78 10.95 -2.35 -0.28
CA TRP A 78 10.66 -1.98 1.10
C TRP A 78 9.43 -2.71 1.61
N PRO A 79 9.24 -2.81 2.96
CA PRO A 79 8.09 -3.48 3.57
C PRO A 79 6.81 -2.62 3.48
N VAL A 80 6.45 -2.21 2.27
CA VAL A 80 5.23 -1.44 1.95
C VAL A 80 4.15 -2.32 1.30
N GLN A 81 4.14 -3.63 1.63
CA GLN A 81 3.13 -4.58 1.17
C GLN A 81 1.76 -4.30 1.77
N GLU A 82 0.72 -4.86 1.14
CA GLU A 82 -0.66 -4.69 1.57
C GLU A 82 -0.90 -5.18 3.00
N PHE A 83 -1.86 -4.57 3.68
CA PHE A 83 -2.28 -4.96 5.02
C PHE A 83 -2.95 -6.32 5.01
N THR A 84 -2.28 -7.31 5.58
CA THR A 84 -2.75 -8.70 5.66
C THR A 84 -3.49 -8.93 6.97
N TYR A 85 -4.62 -8.28 7.18
CA TYR A 85 -5.39 -8.36 8.43
C TYR A 85 -6.09 -9.70 8.66
N LEU A 86 -6.38 -10.47 7.60
CA LEU A 86 -6.84 -11.85 7.71
C LEU A 86 -5.70 -12.81 7.43
N SER A 87 -5.69 -13.95 8.15
CA SER A 87 -4.68 -14.99 7.94
C SER A 87 -4.69 -15.50 6.50
N PRO A 88 -3.55 -15.45 5.77
CA PRO A 88 -3.43 -16.02 4.45
C PRO A 88 -3.82 -17.50 4.38
N VAL A 89 -3.56 -18.25 5.45
CA VAL A 89 -3.94 -19.68 5.55
C VAL A 89 -5.46 -19.84 5.49
N ARG A 90 -6.21 -18.98 6.18
CA ARG A 90 -7.68 -18.99 6.16
C ARG A 90 -8.26 -18.49 4.85
N CYS A 91 -7.53 -17.61 4.16
CA CYS A 91 -7.96 -17.00 2.91
C CYS A 91 -7.51 -17.78 1.67
N ALA A 92 -6.66 -18.78 1.82
CA ALA A 92 -6.18 -19.59 0.70
C ALA A 92 -7.34 -20.27 -0.03
N ASN A 93 -7.29 -20.23 -1.36
CA ASN A 93 -8.29 -20.85 -2.25
C ASN A 93 -9.75 -20.36 -2.02
N THR A 94 -9.94 -19.14 -1.49
CA THR A 94 -11.24 -18.52 -1.31
C THR A 94 -11.43 -17.32 -2.23
N THR A 95 -12.69 -16.99 -2.52
CA THR A 95 -13.08 -15.75 -3.21
C THR A 95 -13.25 -14.60 -2.20
N MET A 96 -13.35 -13.36 -2.71
CA MET A 96 -13.68 -12.20 -1.87
C MET A 96 -15.05 -12.35 -1.19
N GLU A 97 -16.04 -12.93 -1.87
CA GLU A 97 -17.37 -13.16 -1.32
C GLU A 97 -17.34 -14.16 -0.15
N GLN A 98 -16.61 -15.25 -0.29
CA GLN A 98 -16.44 -16.22 0.78
C GLN A 98 -15.72 -15.64 2.00
N ARG A 99 -14.84 -14.64 1.82
CA ARG A 99 -14.13 -13.95 2.90
C ARG A 99 -14.95 -12.85 3.56
N ARG A 100 -16.02 -12.37 2.93
CA ARG A 100 -16.84 -11.24 3.45
C ARG A 100 -17.24 -11.38 4.92
N PRO A 101 -17.73 -12.51 5.43
CA PRO A 101 -18.08 -12.65 6.85
C PRO A 101 -16.87 -12.47 7.78
N LEU A 102 -15.68 -12.92 7.37
CA LEU A 102 -14.42 -12.76 8.13
C LEU A 102 -13.99 -11.30 8.17
N VAL A 103 -14.08 -10.61 7.02
CA VAL A 103 -13.80 -9.17 6.90
C VAL A 103 -14.72 -8.37 7.82
N GLU A 104 -16.03 -8.59 7.74
CA GLU A 104 -17.02 -7.91 8.58
C GLU A 104 -16.78 -8.15 10.08
N ALA A 105 -16.47 -9.39 10.46
CA ALA A 105 -16.16 -9.73 11.85
C ALA A 105 -14.89 -9.03 12.35
N TYR A 106 -13.82 -8.99 11.55
CA TYR A 106 -12.56 -8.32 11.90
C TYR A 106 -12.79 -6.83 12.16
N TRP A 107 -13.41 -6.12 11.23
CA TRP A 107 -13.62 -4.68 11.33
C TRP A 107 -14.68 -4.28 12.38
N ARG A 108 -15.65 -5.15 12.66
CA ARG A 108 -16.62 -4.96 13.75
C ARG A 108 -15.97 -5.05 15.13
N ILE A 109 -15.07 -6.01 15.34
CA ILE A 109 -14.29 -6.15 16.59
C ILE A 109 -13.41 -4.92 16.78
N ALA A 110 -12.76 -4.45 15.71
CA ALA A 110 -11.91 -3.28 15.69
C ALA A 110 -10.91 -3.25 16.87
N ASP A 111 -10.18 -4.32 17.04
CA ASP A 111 -9.09 -4.43 18.02
C ASP A 111 -7.76 -4.20 17.28
N PRO A 112 -7.03 -3.09 17.56
CA PRO A 112 -5.81 -2.75 16.85
C PRO A 112 -4.69 -3.77 17.02
N GLU A 113 -4.65 -4.49 18.14
CA GLU A 113 -3.61 -5.48 18.42
C GLU A 113 -3.97 -6.89 17.89
N ARG A 114 -5.18 -7.06 17.38
CA ARG A 114 -5.64 -8.36 16.92
C ARG A 114 -4.83 -8.88 15.74
N VAL A 115 -4.27 -10.07 15.89
CA VAL A 115 -3.71 -10.90 14.82
C VAL A 115 -4.68 -12.04 14.52
N ASP A 116 -5.22 -12.13 13.31
CA ASP A 116 -6.25 -13.12 12.92
C ASP A 116 -5.72 -14.57 12.84
N GLY A 117 -4.40 -14.74 12.79
CA GLY A 117 -3.75 -16.05 12.75
C GLY A 117 -2.40 -16.00 12.01
N PRO A 118 -1.84 -17.18 11.69
CA PRO A 118 -0.53 -17.26 11.04
C PRO A 118 -0.44 -16.42 9.76
N GLY A 119 0.59 -15.58 9.69
CA GLY A 119 0.85 -14.69 8.54
C GLY A 119 -0.01 -13.44 8.49
N ALA A 120 -0.95 -13.25 9.43
CA ALA A 120 -1.69 -12.00 9.56
C ALA A 120 -0.87 -10.92 10.29
N GLU A 121 -1.18 -9.66 10.00
CA GLU A 121 -0.62 -8.48 10.63
C GLU A 121 -1.70 -7.79 11.47
N SER A 122 -1.37 -7.26 12.66
CA SER A 122 -2.29 -6.40 13.41
C SER A 122 -2.35 -4.99 12.81
N PHE A 123 -3.44 -4.27 13.09
CA PHE A 123 -3.56 -2.87 12.66
C PHE A 123 -2.44 -2.00 13.24
N ALA A 124 -2.10 -2.19 14.51
CA ALA A 124 -1.00 -1.47 15.17
C ALA A 124 0.35 -1.72 14.47
N ARG A 125 0.64 -2.96 14.06
CA ARG A 125 1.86 -3.28 13.31
C ARG A 125 1.89 -2.60 11.93
N MET A 126 0.77 -2.55 11.23
CA MET A 126 0.68 -1.81 9.97
C MET A 126 0.96 -0.32 10.18
N LEU A 127 0.39 0.32 11.22
CA LEU A 127 0.68 1.72 11.55
C LEU A 127 2.17 1.95 11.75
N GLU A 128 2.81 1.12 12.58
CA GLU A 128 4.25 1.25 12.86
C GLU A 128 5.11 1.05 11.60
N ARG A 129 4.74 0.12 10.74
CA ARG A 129 5.44 -0.11 9.47
C ARG A 129 5.36 1.10 8.53
N VAL A 130 4.21 1.78 8.49
CA VAL A 130 4.05 3.03 7.72
C VAL A 130 4.87 4.17 8.35
N ARG A 131 4.88 4.30 9.67
CA ARG A 131 5.74 5.27 10.39
C ARG A 131 7.23 5.00 10.11
N ALA A 132 7.65 3.76 10.19
CA ALA A 132 9.03 3.37 9.88
C ALA A 132 9.41 3.71 8.42
N THR A 133 8.48 3.55 7.48
CA THR A 133 8.69 3.96 6.08
C THR A 133 8.87 5.48 5.99
N ALA A 134 8.06 6.27 6.68
CA ALA A 134 8.17 7.73 6.70
C ALA A 134 9.51 8.20 7.32
N ARG A 135 9.94 7.60 8.44
CA ARG A 135 11.25 7.88 9.05
C ARG A 135 12.41 7.55 8.09
N ARG A 136 12.30 6.45 7.34
CA ARG A 136 13.31 6.09 6.34
C ARG A 136 13.38 7.12 5.22
N ILE A 137 12.24 7.60 4.70
CA ILE A 137 12.19 8.68 3.71
C ILE A 137 12.87 9.96 4.25
N GLU A 138 12.58 10.32 5.51
CA GLU A 138 13.19 11.49 6.15
C GLU A 138 14.72 11.36 6.23
N ALA A 139 15.21 10.19 6.66
CA ALA A 139 16.64 9.93 6.81
C ALA A 139 17.41 9.93 5.48
N LEU A 140 16.78 9.52 4.38
CA LEU A 140 17.40 9.55 3.05
C LEU A 140 17.63 10.97 2.52
N GLY A 141 16.80 11.94 2.89
CA GLY A 141 16.92 13.32 2.44
C GLY A 141 16.72 13.53 0.93
N LEU A 142 16.23 12.55 0.19
CA LEU A 142 15.96 12.62 -1.25
C LEU A 142 14.74 13.48 -1.54
N ASP A 143 14.75 14.17 -2.66
CA ASP A 143 13.67 15.07 -3.08
C ASP A 143 12.62 14.38 -3.96
N ARG A 144 12.98 13.32 -4.68
CA ARG A 144 12.09 12.63 -5.62
C ARG A 144 12.08 11.11 -5.36
N ILE A 145 11.01 10.61 -4.77
CA ILE A 145 10.85 9.17 -4.50
C ILE A 145 9.50 8.70 -5.03
N ALA A 146 9.51 7.61 -5.81
CA ALA A 146 8.31 6.92 -6.27
C ALA A 146 8.15 5.61 -5.49
N ILE A 147 7.04 5.43 -4.77
CA ILE A 147 6.77 4.26 -3.92
C ILE A 147 5.56 3.50 -4.45
N PHE A 148 5.78 2.35 -5.06
CA PHE A 148 4.73 1.47 -5.58
C PHE A 148 4.24 0.54 -4.48
N THR A 149 2.98 0.74 -4.06
CA THR A 149 2.40 0.15 -2.87
C THR A 149 0.92 -0.23 -3.06
N HIS A 150 0.11 -0.18 -2.01
CA HIS A 150 -1.24 -0.75 -1.94
C HIS A 150 -2.24 0.18 -1.27
N GLY A 151 -3.51 -0.11 -1.45
CA GLY A 151 -4.61 0.75 -0.99
C GLY A 151 -4.62 0.99 0.51
N HIS A 152 -4.48 -0.06 1.32
CA HIS A 152 -4.46 0.10 2.78
C HIS A 152 -3.25 0.91 3.28
N ILE A 153 -2.08 0.74 2.67
CA ILE A 153 -0.89 1.51 3.05
C ILE A 153 -1.08 3.00 2.75
N MET A 154 -1.59 3.33 1.57
CA MET A 154 -1.88 4.72 1.20
C MET A 154 -2.96 5.34 2.08
N GLN A 155 -4.01 4.59 2.43
CA GLN A 155 -5.03 5.05 3.36
C GLN A 155 -4.47 5.27 4.78
N THR A 156 -3.58 4.39 5.23
CA THR A 156 -2.87 4.54 6.52
C THR A 156 -2.02 5.81 6.53
N TRP A 157 -1.30 6.06 5.44
CA TRP A 157 -0.53 7.31 5.27
C TRP A 157 -1.42 8.53 5.37
N ARG A 158 -2.54 8.53 4.67
CA ARG A 158 -3.54 9.62 4.70
C ARG A 158 -4.06 9.86 6.12
N MET A 159 -4.37 8.79 6.85
CA MET A 159 -4.82 8.88 8.23
C MET A 159 -3.74 9.45 9.15
N LEU A 160 -2.52 8.91 9.11
CA LEU A 160 -1.41 9.36 9.98
C LEU A 160 -0.96 10.79 9.65
N ALA A 161 -1.05 11.23 8.40
CA ALA A 161 -0.79 12.62 8.02
C ALA A 161 -1.79 13.61 8.67
N ALA A 162 -3.03 13.18 8.86
CA ALA A 162 -4.07 13.95 9.51
C ALA A 162 -4.11 13.76 11.04
N ARG A 163 -3.75 12.60 11.53
CA ARG A 163 -3.79 12.17 12.93
C ARG A 163 -2.55 11.35 13.27
N PRO A 164 -1.40 11.97 13.52
CA PRO A 164 -0.14 11.29 13.78
C PRO A 164 -0.20 10.25 14.90
N ASP A 165 -0.93 10.55 15.99
CA ASP A 165 -1.05 9.71 17.19
C ASP A 165 -2.11 8.61 17.07
N ALA A 166 -2.70 8.41 15.89
CA ALA A 166 -3.74 7.39 15.70
C ALA A 166 -3.23 5.99 16.07
N SER A 167 -3.94 5.31 16.97
CA SER A 167 -3.51 3.99 17.48
C SER A 167 -4.63 3.12 18.04
N ASP A 168 -5.78 3.72 18.39
CA ASP A 168 -6.81 3.05 19.17
C ASP A 168 -7.95 2.44 18.30
N ARG A 169 -8.91 1.82 18.98
CA ARG A 169 -10.14 1.25 18.38
C ARG A 169 -10.94 2.31 17.60
N THR A 170 -11.01 3.54 18.10
CA THR A 170 -11.76 4.61 17.44
C THR A 170 -11.10 5.01 16.14
N ASP A 171 -9.77 5.10 16.13
CA ASP A 171 -8.99 5.38 14.94
C ASP A 171 -9.11 4.26 13.91
N MET A 172 -9.09 2.99 14.35
CA MET A 172 -9.30 1.85 13.47
C MET A 172 -10.69 1.86 12.80
N LYS A 173 -11.74 2.23 13.54
CA LYS A 173 -13.10 2.39 12.98
C LYS A 173 -13.18 3.57 11.99
N ARG A 174 -12.60 4.72 12.33
CA ARG A 174 -12.51 5.88 11.43
C ARG A 174 -11.76 5.55 10.16
N TYR A 175 -10.64 4.85 10.29
CA TYR A 175 -9.85 4.36 9.16
C TYR A 175 -10.70 3.53 8.21
N PHE A 176 -11.44 2.54 8.73
CA PHE A 176 -12.26 1.66 7.89
C PHE A 176 -13.40 2.41 7.20
N THR A 177 -14.08 3.31 7.93
CA THR A 177 -15.13 4.18 7.35
C THR A 177 -14.56 5.04 6.21
N ALA A 178 -13.39 5.64 6.41
CA ALA A 178 -12.73 6.46 5.40
C ALA A 178 -12.26 5.63 4.19
N PHE A 179 -11.78 4.40 4.42
CA PHE A 179 -11.36 3.48 3.37
C PHE A 179 -12.54 3.07 2.47
N LEU A 180 -13.71 2.79 3.06
CA LEU A 180 -14.93 2.47 2.30
C LEU A 180 -15.51 3.69 1.56
N GLY A 181 -15.47 4.88 2.20
CA GLY A 181 -16.05 6.10 1.64
C GLY A 181 -15.24 6.73 0.51
N ARG A 182 -13.94 6.51 0.49
CA ARG A 182 -13.05 6.99 -0.56
C ARG A 182 -11.97 5.94 -0.85
N PRO A 183 -12.30 4.89 -1.60
CA PRO A 183 -11.33 3.91 -2.04
C PRO A 183 -10.22 4.59 -2.86
N ILE A 184 -9.03 4.05 -2.78
CA ILE A 184 -7.91 4.48 -3.61
C ILE A 184 -7.94 3.62 -4.87
N GLU A 185 -7.99 4.22 -6.04
CA GLU A 185 -8.11 3.51 -7.32
C GLU A 185 -6.78 2.88 -7.77
N ASN A 186 -6.85 1.84 -8.62
CA ASN A 186 -5.66 1.22 -9.19
C ASN A 186 -4.88 2.24 -10.04
N GLY A 187 -3.57 2.34 -9.85
CA GLY A 187 -2.74 3.37 -10.50
C GLY A 187 -2.90 4.78 -9.91
N GLU A 188 -3.70 4.97 -8.85
CA GLU A 188 -3.83 6.28 -8.18
C GLU A 188 -2.50 6.73 -7.57
N TRP A 189 -2.22 8.02 -7.72
CA TRP A 189 -1.10 8.72 -7.12
C TRP A 189 -1.56 9.52 -5.92
N MET A 190 -0.77 9.51 -4.86
CA MET A 190 -0.96 10.33 -3.68
C MET A 190 0.38 10.92 -3.25
N SER A 191 0.40 12.24 -2.96
CA SER A 191 1.59 12.87 -2.38
C SER A 191 1.92 12.28 -1.01
N ALA A 192 3.18 12.00 -0.77
CA ALA A 192 3.74 11.63 0.53
C ALA A 192 4.37 12.83 1.26
N ASP A 193 4.10 14.07 0.85
CA ASP A 193 4.74 15.29 1.39
C ASP A 193 4.50 15.49 2.89
N ALA A 194 3.46 14.85 3.44
CA ALA A 194 3.20 14.85 4.88
C ALA A 194 4.09 13.84 5.67
N TYR A 195 5.12 13.24 5.03
CA TYR A 195 5.95 12.21 5.66
C TYR A 195 6.55 12.63 7.00
N ALA A 196 6.96 13.88 7.15
CA ALA A 196 7.51 14.39 8.41
C ALA A 196 6.51 14.39 9.58
N ARG A 197 5.21 14.51 9.31
CA ARG A 197 4.15 14.32 10.33
C ARG A 197 3.96 12.85 10.65
N VAL A 198 3.94 11.99 9.63
CA VAL A 198 3.82 10.53 9.78
C VAL A 198 5.02 9.94 10.51
N ALA A 199 6.23 10.45 10.25
CA ALA A 199 7.47 9.97 10.86
C ALA A 199 7.57 10.24 12.37
N ARG A 200 6.95 11.33 12.85
CA ARG A 200 7.02 11.81 14.26
C ARG A 200 5.95 11.21 15.17
N SER A 201 5.08 10.39 14.63
CA SER A 201 3.99 9.75 15.38
C SER A 201 4.36 8.40 15.99
#